data_b1b7f51c43b6356554c67c440967aa96
#
_entry.id   b1b7f51c43b6356554c67c440967aa96
#
_cell.length_a   1.000
_cell.length_b   1.000
_cell.length_c   1.000
_cell.angle_alpha   90.00
_cell.angle_beta   90.00
_cell.angle_gamma   90.00
#
_symmetry.space_group_name_H-M   'P 1'
#
loop_
_entity.id
_entity.type
_entity.pdbx_description
1 polymer ?
#
loop_
_entity_poly.entity_id
_entity_poly.type
_entity_poly.pdbx_seq_one_letter_code
_entity_poly.pdbx_strand_id
1 'polypeptide(L)'
;VPLEANNDNAGSGCAKDLVSDSESAFEVVRAQLDYTDELIKTSGFSDDFAIKLAVAANQFIAYRQSTGYDTVLAGLPWFTDWGRDTMISYTGLTLCTGRFEKAHDILLTFAKYCKDGLIPNMFPDSGLKPLYNTVDASLWYFYAVYKYLEYVDTPDAYEFIKKDIYPCLKDIISTYKKGTDFSIYMDTDGLIHAGSGLDQVTWMDVRVGDWVATPRHGKPVEINALWYNALCTMDMLQAKFGDNDDSYRQLASLVKDSFNKRFWNENTGCLYDVVDEDDDTIRPNQIYAVSLPFTMLDKEREKAIVDTVMDKLYVGCGLRSLDPDHKDYHPIYIGSLSKRDHAYHQGTAWGFLLGAFISAYVKVNGHTKATAVCADKLLDPVREHLLNNCIGSICEIFDGDAPHNGRGCYAQAW
;
A
#
# COMPACT_ATOMS: atom_id res chain seq x y z
N VAL A 1 28.52 15.31 -5.97
CA VAL A 1 29.35 14.74 -7.04
C VAL A 1 28.72 15.19 -8.36
N PRO A 2 29.41 15.87 -9.27
CA PRO A 2 28.82 16.32 -10.52
C PRO A 2 28.59 15.11 -11.44
N LEU A 3 27.37 15.01 -11.99
CA LEU A 3 27.01 14.05 -13.03
C LEU A 3 27.66 14.53 -14.35
N GLU A 4 28.63 13.80 -14.85
CA GLU A 4 29.10 13.93 -16.22
C GLU A 4 28.07 13.32 -17.18
N ALA A 5 27.58 14.14 -18.08
CA ALA A 5 26.65 13.73 -19.12
C ALA A 5 27.43 12.95 -20.20
N ASN A 6 27.21 11.64 -20.27
CA ASN A 6 27.57 10.88 -21.47
C ASN A 6 26.48 11.08 -22.54
N ASN A 7 26.89 11.78 -23.59
CA ASN A 7 26.17 11.90 -24.85
C ASN A 7 26.30 10.58 -25.62
N ASP A 8 25.29 9.73 -25.57
CA ASP A 8 25.09 8.71 -26.59
C ASP A 8 23.65 8.79 -27.12
N ASN A 9 23.60 9.19 -28.39
CA ASN A 9 22.43 9.34 -29.22
C ASN A 9 21.69 8.01 -29.42
N ALA A 10 20.56 7.80 -28.75
CA ALA A 10 19.51 6.95 -29.29
C ALA A 10 18.18 7.29 -28.58
N GLY A 11 17.26 7.93 -29.24
CA GLY A 11 15.85 8.05 -28.82
C GLY A 11 15.34 9.47 -28.58
N SER A 12 15.99 10.51 -29.10
CA SER A 12 15.54 11.90 -28.88
C SER A 12 14.63 12.47 -29.99
N GLY A 13 14.15 11.64 -30.91
CA GLY A 13 13.39 12.14 -32.08
C GLY A 13 12.00 12.69 -31.74
N CYS A 14 11.28 12.07 -30.80
CA CYS A 14 9.87 12.39 -30.61
C CYS A 14 9.58 13.62 -29.73
N ALA A 15 10.44 13.94 -28.77
CA ALA A 15 10.20 15.06 -27.86
C ALA A 15 10.79 16.39 -28.34
N LYS A 16 11.86 16.37 -29.16
CA LYS A 16 12.47 17.59 -29.69
C LYS A 16 11.70 18.21 -30.83
N ASP A 17 11.04 17.40 -31.64
CA ASP A 17 10.25 17.91 -32.78
C ASP A 17 8.88 18.47 -32.35
N LEU A 18 8.35 18.04 -31.17
CA LEU A 18 7.08 18.52 -30.61
C LEU A 18 7.18 19.89 -29.90
N VAL A 19 8.36 20.36 -29.56
CA VAL A 19 8.57 21.61 -28.78
C VAL A 19 9.00 22.80 -29.65
N SER A 20 9.23 22.60 -30.94
CA SER A 20 9.74 23.67 -31.82
C SER A 20 8.65 24.56 -32.42
N ASP A 21 7.36 24.19 -32.28
CA ASP A 21 6.25 24.93 -32.86
C ASP A 21 5.19 25.26 -31.78
N SER A 22 4.76 26.51 -31.71
CA SER A 22 3.74 26.95 -30.75
C SER A 22 2.39 26.24 -30.96
N GLU A 23 2.10 25.85 -32.20
CA GLU A 23 0.90 25.07 -32.51
C GLU A 23 0.93 23.68 -31.89
N SER A 24 2.10 23.01 -31.88
CA SER A 24 2.27 21.69 -31.26
C SER A 24 2.16 21.74 -29.73
N ALA A 25 2.57 22.82 -29.09
CA ALA A 25 2.42 23.00 -27.63
C ALA A 25 0.94 23.11 -27.22
N PHE A 26 0.13 23.83 -28.00
CA PHE A 26 -1.32 23.92 -27.78
C PHE A 26 -2.02 22.59 -28.00
N GLU A 27 -1.61 21.81 -28.99
CA GLU A 27 -2.15 20.47 -29.23
C GLU A 27 -1.86 19.52 -28.07
N VAL A 28 -0.63 19.54 -27.52
CA VAL A 28 -0.27 18.72 -26.34
C VAL A 28 -1.12 19.10 -25.11
N VAL A 29 -1.26 20.41 -24.84
CA VAL A 29 -2.10 20.89 -23.73
C VAL A 29 -3.57 20.49 -23.95
N ARG A 30 -4.08 20.64 -25.17
CA ARG A 30 -5.44 20.25 -25.51
C ARG A 30 -5.68 18.76 -25.32
N ALA A 31 -4.77 17.92 -25.83
CA ALA A 31 -4.84 16.48 -25.67
C ALA A 31 -4.83 16.08 -24.17
N GLN A 32 -4.05 16.76 -23.34
CA GLN A 32 -4.03 16.54 -21.90
C GLN A 32 -5.36 16.94 -21.23
N LEU A 33 -5.96 18.04 -21.65
CA LEU A 33 -7.27 18.45 -21.15
C LEU A 33 -8.38 17.48 -21.58
N ASP A 34 -8.40 17.09 -22.86
CA ASP A 34 -9.36 16.13 -23.41
C ASP A 34 -9.22 14.77 -22.68
N TYR A 35 -8.00 14.32 -22.40
CA TYR A 35 -7.74 13.12 -21.62
C TYR A 35 -8.26 13.24 -20.18
N THR A 36 -8.06 14.40 -19.55
CA THR A 36 -8.55 14.66 -18.19
C THR A 36 -10.08 14.64 -18.14
N ASP A 37 -10.74 15.26 -19.10
CA ASP A 37 -12.20 15.24 -19.23
C ASP A 37 -12.74 13.82 -19.43
N GLU A 38 -12.09 13.02 -20.26
CA GLU A 38 -12.47 11.61 -20.45
C GLU A 38 -12.25 10.78 -19.19
N LEU A 39 -11.15 11.02 -18.44
CA LEU A 39 -10.88 10.37 -17.17
C LEU A 39 -11.99 10.69 -16.14
N ILE A 40 -12.38 11.96 -16.01
CA ILE A 40 -13.46 12.37 -15.10
C ILE A 40 -14.76 11.66 -15.50
N LYS A 41 -15.09 11.64 -16.77
CA LYS A 41 -16.28 10.98 -17.29
C LYS A 41 -16.25 9.46 -17.02
N THR A 42 -15.12 8.80 -17.28
CA THR A 42 -14.94 7.35 -17.10
C THR A 42 -15.01 6.97 -15.62
N SER A 43 -14.49 7.81 -14.72
CA SER A 43 -14.57 7.57 -13.28
C SER A 43 -16.00 7.58 -12.73
N GLY A 44 -16.94 8.27 -13.41
CA GLY A 44 -18.32 8.41 -12.98
C GLY A 44 -18.53 9.25 -11.71
N PHE A 45 -17.49 9.91 -11.22
CA PHE A 45 -17.60 10.77 -10.05
C PHE A 45 -18.30 12.09 -10.37
N SER A 46 -19.14 12.56 -9.43
CA SER A 46 -19.83 13.85 -9.51
C SER A 46 -19.50 14.77 -8.34
N ASP A 47 -18.81 14.27 -7.32
CA ASP A 47 -18.33 15.04 -6.18
C ASP A 47 -16.98 15.68 -6.51
N ASP A 48 -16.82 16.99 -6.23
CA ASP A 48 -15.61 17.75 -6.54
C ASP A 48 -14.33 17.17 -5.91
N PHE A 49 -14.44 16.63 -4.71
CA PHE A 49 -13.29 16.04 -4.02
C PHE A 49 -12.85 14.73 -4.70
N ALA A 50 -13.80 13.84 -5.01
CA ALA A 50 -13.53 12.61 -5.72
C ALA A 50 -12.97 12.87 -7.14
N ILE A 51 -13.48 13.89 -7.85
CA ILE A 51 -12.95 14.33 -9.15
C ILE A 51 -11.49 14.80 -9.02
N LYS A 52 -11.16 15.62 -8.03
CA LYS A 52 -9.79 16.07 -7.79
C LYS A 52 -8.84 14.90 -7.48
N LEU A 53 -9.29 13.92 -6.69
CA LEU A 53 -8.51 12.72 -6.43
C LEU A 53 -8.31 11.87 -7.69
N ALA A 54 -9.32 11.72 -8.54
CA ALA A 54 -9.20 10.99 -9.81
C ALA A 54 -8.20 11.67 -10.76
N VAL A 55 -8.21 12.99 -10.83
CA VAL A 55 -7.25 13.77 -11.62
C VAL A 55 -5.84 13.63 -11.04
N ALA A 56 -5.69 13.73 -9.72
CA ALA A 56 -4.40 13.53 -9.04
C ALA A 56 -3.84 12.11 -9.28
N ALA A 57 -4.70 11.10 -9.25
CA ALA A 57 -4.32 9.70 -9.50
C ALA A 57 -3.65 9.49 -10.87
N ASN A 58 -3.96 10.33 -11.86
CA ASN A 58 -3.41 10.18 -13.21
C ASN A 58 -1.91 10.44 -13.28
N GLN A 59 -1.38 11.31 -12.46
CA GLN A 59 0.05 11.69 -12.50
C GLN A 59 0.99 10.56 -12.10
N PHE A 60 0.49 9.52 -11.43
CA PHE A 60 1.30 8.41 -10.92
C PHE A 60 1.36 7.21 -11.87
N ILE A 61 0.50 7.12 -12.88
CA ILE A 61 0.53 6.02 -13.83
C ILE A 61 1.47 6.35 -14.99
N ALA A 62 2.43 5.46 -15.22
CA ALA A 62 3.45 5.61 -16.24
C ALA A 62 3.62 4.32 -17.05
N TYR A 63 4.06 4.47 -18.31
CA TYR A 63 4.43 3.33 -19.14
C TYR A 63 5.86 2.88 -18.82
N ARG A 64 6.04 1.59 -18.53
CA ARG A 64 7.35 1.00 -18.28
C ARG A 64 7.87 0.27 -19.52
N GLN A 65 8.88 0.85 -20.16
CA GLN A 65 9.44 0.31 -21.41
C GLN A 65 9.99 -1.11 -21.25
N SER A 66 10.59 -1.45 -20.10
CA SER A 66 11.20 -2.77 -19.86
C SER A 66 10.18 -3.92 -19.79
N THR A 67 8.93 -3.65 -19.44
CA THR A 67 7.84 -4.64 -19.41
C THR A 67 6.92 -4.54 -20.62
N GLY A 68 6.83 -3.37 -21.24
CA GLY A 68 5.84 -3.04 -22.26
C GLY A 68 4.44 -2.80 -21.71
N TYR A 69 4.32 -2.55 -20.39
CA TYR A 69 3.08 -2.37 -19.66
C TYR A 69 3.12 -1.13 -18.76
N ASP A 70 1.97 -0.78 -18.21
CA ASP A 70 1.89 0.31 -17.24
C ASP A 70 2.45 -0.09 -15.86
N THR A 71 2.85 0.93 -15.11
CA THR A 71 3.34 0.85 -13.74
C THR A 71 2.88 2.08 -12.95
N VAL A 72 3.20 2.13 -11.65
CA VAL A 72 2.89 3.26 -10.78
C VAL A 72 4.17 3.86 -10.23
N LEU A 73 4.35 5.17 -10.41
CA LEU A 73 5.37 5.94 -9.70
C LEU A 73 4.90 6.18 -8.27
N ALA A 74 5.68 5.75 -7.29
CA ALA A 74 5.27 5.78 -5.88
C ALA A 74 5.14 7.20 -5.33
N GLY A 75 5.94 8.15 -5.84
CA GLY A 75 5.81 9.54 -5.41
C GLY A 75 6.72 10.51 -6.17
N LEU A 76 6.21 11.69 -6.40
CA LEU A 76 6.89 12.72 -7.19
C LEU A 76 7.55 13.77 -6.27
N PRO A 77 8.82 14.15 -6.58
CA PRO A 77 9.64 13.74 -7.73
C PRO A 77 10.65 12.62 -7.43
N TRP A 78 10.63 11.99 -6.24
CA TRP A 78 11.78 11.20 -5.75
C TRP A 78 11.66 9.69 -5.93
N PHE A 79 10.43 9.17 -6.05
CA PHE A 79 10.23 7.73 -6.07
C PHE A 79 9.89 7.23 -7.48
N THR A 80 10.54 6.13 -7.84
CA THR A 80 10.23 5.34 -9.02
C THR A 80 9.06 4.39 -8.73
N ASP A 81 8.97 3.27 -9.41
CA ASP A 81 7.94 2.26 -9.13
C ASP A 81 8.38 1.33 -7.99
N TRP A 82 7.55 1.32 -6.96
CA TRP A 82 7.73 0.52 -5.75
C TRP A 82 6.56 -0.45 -5.61
N GLY A 83 6.86 -1.74 -5.32
CA GLY A 83 5.85 -2.78 -5.28
C GLY A 83 4.82 -2.60 -4.19
N ARG A 84 5.25 -2.30 -2.98
CA ARG A 84 4.35 -2.01 -1.85
C ARG A 84 3.40 -0.86 -2.19
N ASP A 85 3.96 0.25 -2.57
CA ASP A 85 3.23 1.49 -2.87
C ASP A 85 2.24 1.29 -4.02
N THR A 86 2.68 0.61 -5.08
CA THR A 86 1.83 0.26 -6.21
C THR A 86 0.64 -0.58 -5.78
N MET A 87 0.85 -1.64 -5.02
CA MET A 87 -0.23 -2.56 -4.65
C MET A 87 -1.23 -1.94 -3.66
N ILE A 88 -0.77 -1.08 -2.75
CA ILE A 88 -1.63 -0.33 -1.83
C ILE A 88 -2.47 0.70 -2.58
N SER A 89 -1.85 1.47 -3.48
CA SER A 89 -2.53 2.53 -4.26
C SER A 89 -3.35 2.00 -5.44
N TYR A 90 -3.13 0.77 -5.87
CA TYR A 90 -3.68 0.13 -7.04
C TYR A 90 -5.18 0.35 -7.23
N THR A 91 -5.98 0.05 -6.19
CA THR A 91 -7.43 0.17 -6.24
C THR A 91 -7.87 1.62 -6.50
N GLY A 92 -7.30 2.57 -5.77
CA GLY A 92 -7.63 3.99 -5.89
C GLY A 92 -7.19 4.60 -7.22
N LEU A 93 -5.97 4.29 -7.66
CA LEU A 93 -5.42 4.87 -8.89
C LEU A 93 -6.05 4.31 -10.16
N THR A 94 -6.51 3.07 -10.16
CA THR A 94 -6.99 2.39 -11.37
C THR A 94 -8.46 1.98 -11.30
N LEU A 95 -8.83 1.10 -10.39
CA LEU A 95 -10.16 0.49 -10.36
C LEU A 95 -11.26 1.52 -10.03
N CYS A 96 -11.05 2.35 -9.01
CA CYS A 96 -11.98 3.43 -8.65
C CYS A 96 -12.14 4.49 -9.75
N THR A 97 -11.15 4.64 -10.63
CA THR A 97 -11.18 5.59 -11.74
C THR A 97 -11.61 4.97 -13.06
N GLY A 98 -12.05 3.70 -13.06
CA GLY A 98 -12.52 2.98 -14.24
C GLY A 98 -11.44 2.58 -15.25
N ARG A 99 -10.16 2.65 -14.87
CA ARG A 99 -9.01 2.34 -15.74
C ARG A 99 -8.60 0.88 -15.66
N PHE A 100 -9.51 -0.02 -16.02
CA PHE A 100 -9.33 -1.47 -15.86
C PHE A 100 -8.21 -2.06 -16.72
N GLU A 101 -7.93 -1.49 -17.90
CA GLU A 101 -6.79 -1.90 -18.73
C GLU A 101 -5.45 -1.57 -18.04
N LYS A 102 -5.35 -0.38 -17.43
CA LYS A 102 -4.16 -0.01 -16.65
C LYS A 102 -3.98 -0.94 -15.45
N ALA A 103 -5.08 -1.29 -14.79
CA ALA A 103 -5.07 -2.25 -13.70
C ALA A 103 -4.55 -3.62 -14.14
N HIS A 104 -5.01 -4.13 -15.26
CA HIS A 104 -4.55 -5.38 -15.88
C HIS A 104 -3.03 -5.33 -16.13
N ASP A 105 -2.55 -4.28 -16.79
CA ASP A 105 -1.14 -4.12 -17.17
C ASP A 105 -0.20 -4.03 -15.96
N ILE A 106 -0.62 -3.33 -14.91
CA ILE A 106 0.13 -3.23 -13.65
C ILE A 106 0.30 -4.62 -13.01
N LEU A 107 -0.77 -5.43 -12.95
CA LEU A 107 -0.65 -6.79 -12.43
C LEU A 107 0.36 -7.62 -13.24
N LEU A 108 0.35 -7.54 -14.58
CA LEU A 108 1.33 -8.21 -15.43
C LEU A 108 2.75 -7.72 -15.22
N THR A 109 2.94 -6.41 -15.06
CA THR A 109 4.25 -5.81 -14.78
C THR A 109 4.90 -6.51 -13.59
N PHE A 110 4.18 -6.61 -12.48
CA PHE A 110 4.73 -7.18 -11.26
C PHE A 110 4.82 -8.71 -11.28
N ALA A 111 3.88 -9.41 -11.91
CA ALA A 111 3.97 -10.87 -12.09
C ALA A 111 5.22 -11.29 -12.85
N LYS A 112 5.61 -10.55 -13.90
CA LYS A 112 6.82 -10.81 -14.69
C LYS A 112 8.12 -10.73 -13.88
N TYR A 113 8.13 -9.96 -12.81
CA TYR A 113 9.29 -9.77 -11.95
C TYR A 113 9.20 -10.51 -10.62
N CYS A 114 8.14 -11.29 -10.39
CA CYS A 114 8.07 -12.18 -9.24
C CYS A 114 9.24 -13.17 -9.28
N LYS A 115 10.03 -13.20 -8.21
CA LYS A 115 11.23 -14.03 -8.12
C LYS A 115 11.36 -14.61 -6.72
N ASP A 116 11.55 -15.92 -6.65
CA ASP A 116 11.73 -16.64 -5.38
C ASP A 116 10.60 -16.30 -4.37
N GLY A 117 9.36 -16.19 -4.87
CA GLY A 117 8.16 -15.84 -4.11
C GLY A 117 8.08 -14.38 -3.65
N LEU A 118 8.94 -13.51 -4.14
CA LEU A 118 8.96 -12.10 -3.79
C LEU A 118 8.59 -11.21 -4.99
N ILE A 119 7.70 -10.26 -4.75
CA ILE A 119 7.42 -9.14 -5.65
C ILE A 119 8.50 -8.06 -5.40
N PRO A 120 9.03 -7.41 -6.45
CA PRO A 120 10.04 -6.36 -6.27
C PRO A 120 9.54 -5.25 -5.37
N ASN A 121 10.35 -4.86 -4.39
CA ASN A 121 10.08 -3.64 -3.61
C ASN A 121 10.36 -2.37 -4.43
N MET A 122 11.40 -2.38 -5.26
CA MET A 122 11.78 -1.25 -6.09
C MET A 122 12.32 -1.70 -7.44
N PHE A 123 11.92 -1.00 -8.50
CA PHE A 123 12.51 -1.09 -9.83
C PHE A 123 13.42 0.11 -10.05
N PRO A 124 14.74 -0.09 -10.21
CA PRO A 124 15.64 1.01 -10.52
C PRO A 124 15.53 1.44 -12.00
N ASP A 125 15.69 2.75 -12.26
CA ASP A 125 15.55 3.34 -13.61
C ASP A 125 16.68 2.95 -14.57
N SER A 126 17.86 2.61 -14.09
CA SER A 126 19.10 2.53 -14.87
C SER A 126 19.57 1.11 -15.16
N GLY A 127 18.66 0.16 -15.42
CA GLY A 127 19.05 -1.22 -15.77
C GLY A 127 19.70 -2.03 -14.63
N LEU A 128 19.69 -1.52 -13.41
CA LEU A 128 20.08 -2.24 -12.19
C LEU A 128 19.04 -3.31 -11.88
N LYS A 129 19.44 -4.29 -11.09
CA LYS A 129 18.51 -5.38 -10.69
C LYS A 129 17.45 -4.84 -9.72
N PRO A 130 16.19 -5.31 -9.84
CA PRO A 130 15.14 -5.00 -8.86
C PRO A 130 15.54 -5.44 -7.44
N LEU A 131 15.04 -4.72 -6.43
CA LEU A 131 15.25 -5.05 -5.02
C LEU A 131 14.05 -5.83 -4.48
N TYR A 132 14.31 -6.87 -3.69
CA TYR A 132 13.30 -7.81 -3.18
C TYR A 132 13.25 -7.87 -1.64
N ASN A 133 13.56 -6.79 -0.98
CA ASN A 133 13.79 -6.70 0.46
C ASN A 133 12.53 -6.40 1.28
N THR A 134 11.36 -6.92 0.91
CA THR A 134 10.11 -6.72 1.67
C THR A 134 9.29 -7.99 1.79
N VAL A 135 8.60 -8.14 2.92
CA VAL A 135 7.64 -9.22 3.16
C VAL A 135 6.23 -8.85 2.69
N ASP A 136 5.89 -7.59 2.69
CA ASP A 136 4.52 -7.11 2.48
C ASP A 136 4.14 -6.92 1.00
N ALA A 137 5.07 -6.50 0.13
CA ALA A 137 4.76 -6.26 -1.29
C ALA A 137 4.12 -7.49 -1.96
N SER A 138 4.65 -8.71 -1.69
CA SER A 138 4.09 -9.95 -2.21
C SER A 138 2.69 -10.25 -1.66
N LEU A 139 2.42 -9.92 -0.41
CA LEU A 139 1.12 -10.13 0.21
C LEU A 139 0.08 -9.08 -0.24
N TRP A 140 0.50 -7.83 -0.44
CA TRP A 140 -0.33 -6.79 -1.04
C TRP A 140 -0.73 -7.12 -2.49
N TYR A 141 0.07 -7.90 -3.20
CA TYR A 141 -0.28 -8.35 -4.55
C TYR A 141 -1.55 -9.22 -4.57
N PHE A 142 -1.77 -10.08 -3.56
CA PHE A 142 -3.03 -10.81 -3.41
C PHE A 142 -4.22 -9.88 -3.20
N TYR A 143 -4.04 -8.83 -2.40
CA TYR A 143 -5.07 -7.81 -2.22
C TYR A 143 -5.42 -7.10 -3.54
N ALA A 144 -4.42 -6.71 -4.32
CA ALA A 144 -4.62 -6.10 -5.63
C ALA A 144 -5.39 -7.03 -6.59
N VAL A 145 -5.03 -8.32 -6.64
CA VAL A 145 -5.73 -9.35 -7.44
C VAL A 145 -7.19 -9.53 -6.97
N TYR A 146 -7.40 -9.62 -5.65
CA TYR A 146 -8.76 -9.70 -5.09
C TYR A 146 -9.60 -8.49 -5.52
N LYS A 147 -9.05 -7.28 -5.37
CA LYS A 147 -9.72 -6.03 -5.75
C LYS A 147 -9.98 -5.96 -7.25
N TYR A 148 -9.05 -6.40 -8.07
CA TYR A 148 -9.27 -6.47 -9.52
C TYR A 148 -10.52 -7.31 -9.86
N LEU A 149 -10.64 -8.49 -9.29
CA LEU A 149 -11.79 -9.37 -9.51
C LEU A 149 -13.09 -8.86 -8.87
N GLU A 150 -13.00 -8.08 -7.80
CA GLU A 150 -14.17 -7.43 -7.19
C GLU A 150 -14.77 -6.35 -8.11
N TYR A 151 -13.93 -5.64 -8.87
CA TYR A 151 -14.35 -4.58 -9.80
C TYR A 151 -14.62 -5.10 -11.23
N VAL A 152 -13.85 -6.11 -11.66
CA VAL A 152 -13.92 -6.68 -13.02
C VAL A 152 -14.37 -8.14 -12.93
N ASP A 153 -15.62 -8.34 -12.51
CA ASP A 153 -16.24 -9.69 -12.34
C ASP A 153 -16.71 -10.23 -13.70
N THR A 154 -15.76 -10.59 -14.58
CA THR A 154 -16.04 -11.15 -15.91
C THR A 154 -15.31 -12.48 -16.11
N PRO A 155 -15.83 -13.39 -16.98
CA PRO A 155 -15.13 -14.62 -17.32
C PRO A 155 -13.71 -14.38 -17.85
N ASP A 156 -13.50 -13.34 -18.65
CA ASP A 156 -12.19 -12.99 -19.22
C ASP A 156 -11.20 -12.54 -18.13
N ALA A 157 -11.67 -11.80 -17.12
CA ALA A 157 -10.84 -11.42 -15.97
C ALA A 157 -10.38 -12.64 -15.18
N TYR A 158 -11.26 -13.61 -14.93
CA TYR A 158 -10.89 -14.87 -14.26
C TYR A 158 -9.94 -15.72 -15.10
N GLU A 159 -10.12 -15.76 -16.43
CA GLU A 159 -9.19 -16.49 -17.31
C GLU A 159 -7.80 -15.84 -17.33
N PHE A 160 -7.74 -14.51 -17.39
CA PHE A 160 -6.50 -13.74 -17.24
C PHE A 160 -5.81 -14.07 -15.92
N ILE A 161 -6.51 -13.95 -14.80
CA ILE A 161 -5.92 -14.28 -13.48
C ILE A 161 -5.44 -15.72 -13.44
N LYS A 162 -6.24 -16.68 -13.93
CA LYS A 162 -5.90 -18.11 -13.95
C LYS A 162 -4.63 -18.39 -14.72
N LYS A 163 -4.50 -17.79 -15.90
CA LYS A 163 -3.41 -18.08 -16.83
C LYS A 163 -2.13 -17.33 -16.48
N ASP A 164 -2.22 -16.03 -16.22
CA ASP A 164 -1.06 -15.16 -16.21
C ASP A 164 -0.62 -14.76 -14.77
N ILE A 165 -1.53 -14.80 -13.80
CA ILE A 165 -1.26 -14.32 -12.42
C ILE A 165 -1.20 -15.46 -11.41
N TYR A 166 -2.13 -16.42 -11.47
CA TYR A 166 -2.25 -17.49 -10.49
C TYR A 166 -0.98 -18.35 -10.30
N PRO A 167 -0.16 -18.63 -11.34
CA PRO A 167 1.14 -19.28 -11.13
C PRO A 167 2.07 -18.51 -10.19
N CYS A 168 2.13 -17.16 -10.31
CA CYS A 168 2.91 -16.31 -9.41
C CYS A 168 2.36 -16.36 -7.98
N LEU A 169 1.04 -16.30 -7.80
CA LEU A 169 0.42 -16.40 -6.47
C LEU A 169 0.75 -17.72 -5.78
N LYS A 170 0.71 -18.84 -6.51
CA LYS A 170 1.11 -20.17 -6.00
C LYS A 170 2.58 -20.22 -5.59
N ASP A 171 3.45 -19.59 -6.37
CA ASP A 171 4.88 -19.52 -6.07
C ASP A 171 5.14 -18.74 -4.78
N ILE A 172 4.48 -17.59 -4.60
CA ILE A 172 4.56 -16.79 -3.37
C ILE A 172 4.15 -17.64 -2.15
N ILE A 173 2.97 -18.28 -2.17
CA ILE A 173 2.50 -19.10 -1.04
C ILE A 173 3.48 -20.26 -0.76
N SER A 174 3.92 -20.96 -1.82
CA SER A 174 4.86 -22.08 -1.67
C SER A 174 6.18 -21.66 -1.04
N THR A 175 6.68 -20.50 -1.47
CA THR A 175 7.97 -19.97 -1.00
C THR A 175 7.86 -19.47 0.44
N TYR A 176 6.81 -18.75 0.80
CA TYR A 176 6.58 -18.30 2.19
C TYR A 176 6.44 -19.50 3.15
N LYS A 177 5.81 -20.58 2.70
CA LYS A 177 5.74 -21.84 3.51
C LYS A 177 7.09 -22.50 3.72
N LYS A 178 8.00 -22.43 2.75
CA LYS A 178 9.34 -23.06 2.82
C LYS A 178 10.39 -22.16 3.46
N GLY A 179 10.19 -20.86 3.40
CA GLY A 179 11.17 -19.83 3.72
C GLY A 179 11.88 -19.28 2.49
N THR A 180 12.19 -17.98 2.54
CA THR A 180 12.93 -17.24 1.52
C THR A 180 13.93 -16.27 2.19
N ASP A 181 14.52 -15.36 1.42
CA ASP A 181 15.46 -14.37 1.92
C ASP A 181 14.89 -13.54 3.07
N PHE A 182 15.73 -12.88 3.84
CA PHE A 182 15.38 -12.00 4.97
C PHE A 182 14.60 -12.68 6.11
N SER A 183 14.85 -13.96 6.34
CA SER A 183 14.17 -14.74 7.38
C SER A 183 12.64 -14.69 7.28
N ILE A 184 12.12 -14.63 6.04
CA ILE A 184 10.68 -14.67 5.77
C ILE A 184 10.28 -16.13 5.62
N TYR A 185 9.45 -16.64 6.54
CA TYR A 185 8.94 -18.01 6.50
C TYR A 185 7.67 -18.17 7.34
N MET A 186 6.89 -19.19 6.99
CA MET A 186 5.77 -19.63 7.82
C MET A 186 6.27 -20.52 8.95
N ASP A 187 5.95 -20.16 10.20
CA ASP A 187 6.27 -20.97 11.37
C ASP A 187 5.23 -22.09 11.60
N THR A 188 5.49 -22.95 12.57
CA THR A 188 4.66 -24.12 12.91
C THR A 188 3.23 -23.76 13.33
N ASP A 189 3.00 -22.55 13.81
CA ASP A 189 1.67 -22.01 14.15
C ASP A 189 0.92 -21.44 12.93
N GLY A 190 1.49 -21.53 11.73
CA GLY A 190 0.92 -21.03 10.49
C GLY A 190 1.14 -19.56 10.23
N LEU A 191 1.70 -18.80 11.20
CA LEU A 191 1.97 -17.37 11.08
C LEU A 191 3.29 -17.11 10.34
N ILE A 192 3.39 -15.96 9.70
CA ILE A 192 4.60 -15.53 9.01
C ILE A 192 5.54 -14.81 9.98
N HIS A 193 6.75 -15.34 10.06
CA HIS A 193 7.91 -14.66 10.64
C HIS A 193 8.64 -13.88 9.54
N ALA A 194 9.18 -12.70 9.87
CA ALA A 194 9.94 -11.87 8.94
C ALA A 194 11.02 -11.05 9.63
N GLY A 195 12.19 -10.98 9.00
CA GLY A 195 13.31 -10.16 9.42
C GLY A 195 14.20 -10.79 10.49
N SER A 196 15.46 -10.40 10.47
CA SER A 196 16.47 -10.73 11.48
C SER A 196 17.61 -9.71 11.46
N GLY A 197 18.31 -9.53 12.57
CA GLY A 197 19.51 -8.68 12.62
C GLY A 197 19.22 -7.22 12.21
N LEU A 198 19.69 -6.80 11.04
CA LEU A 198 19.51 -5.44 10.52
C LEU A 198 18.48 -5.39 9.37
N ASP A 199 17.75 -6.46 9.10
CA ASP A 199 16.74 -6.49 8.05
C ASP A 199 15.61 -5.50 8.36
N GLN A 200 15.11 -4.86 7.29
CA GLN A 200 13.95 -3.98 7.34
C GLN A 200 13.01 -4.40 6.21
N VAL A 201 11.99 -5.18 6.54
CA VAL A 201 11.17 -5.88 5.55
C VAL A 201 9.69 -5.48 5.55
N THR A 202 9.27 -4.67 6.55
CA THR A 202 7.93 -4.07 6.61
C THR A 202 7.96 -2.62 6.07
N TRP A 203 6.82 -1.94 6.05
CA TRP A 203 6.75 -0.54 5.63
C TRP A 203 7.45 0.43 6.61
N MET A 204 7.68 0.01 7.87
CA MET A 204 8.46 0.77 8.86
C MET A 204 9.95 0.41 8.75
N ASP A 205 10.60 0.81 7.66
CA ASP A 205 11.86 0.25 7.17
C ASP A 205 13.09 1.18 7.29
N VAL A 206 13.03 2.21 8.14
CA VAL A 206 14.16 3.11 8.34
C VAL A 206 15.32 2.41 9.02
N ARG A 207 16.46 2.42 8.31
CA ARG A 207 17.76 1.97 8.81
C ARG A 207 18.85 2.96 8.46
N VAL A 208 19.69 3.29 9.43
CA VAL A 208 20.86 4.18 9.25
C VAL A 208 22.11 3.45 9.73
N GLY A 209 22.92 2.94 8.82
CA GLY A 209 24.07 2.12 9.15
C GLY A 209 23.68 0.86 9.95
N ASP A 210 24.17 0.76 11.18
CA ASP A 210 23.86 -0.35 12.09
C ASP A 210 22.72 -0.05 13.06
N TRP A 211 22.01 1.05 12.85
CA TRP A 211 20.85 1.42 13.65
C TRP A 211 19.54 1.23 12.87
N VAL A 212 18.64 0.49 13.47
CA VAL A 212 17.28 0.25 13.01
C VAL A 212 16.33 1.10 13.83
N ALA A 213 15.61 2.03 13.20
CA ALA A 213 14.77 2.99 13.91
C ALA A 213 13.54 2.32 14.53
N THR A 214 12.96 1.37 13.84
CA THR A 214 11.73 0.67 14.25
C THR A 214 11.90 -0.83 13.99
N PRO A 215 12.63 -1.56 14.83
CA PRO A 215 12.80 -3.00 14.65
C PRO A 215 11.44 -3.70 14.82
N ARG A 216 11.08 -4.52 13.84
CA ARG A 216 9.82 -5.28 13.80
C ARG A 216 10.07 -6.70 13.31
N HIS A 217 11.11 -7.34 13.85
CA HIS A 217 11.41 -8.73 13.57
C HIS A 217 10.45 -9.64 14.33
N GLY A 218 10.20 -10.82 13.81
CA GLY A 218 9.23 -11.75 14.39
C GLY A 218 7.96 -11.81 13.53
N LYS A 219 6.79 -11.75 14.14
CA LYS A 219 5.50 -11.88 13.46
C LYS A 219 4.74 -10.55 13.52
N PRO A 220 4.90 -9.64 12.54
CA PRO A 220 4.18 -8.36 12.51
C PRO A 220 2.68 -8.56 12.24
N VAL A 221 1.86 -7.71 12.85
CA VAL A 221 0.38 -7.85 12.86
C VAL A 221 -0.22 -7.69 11.48
N GLU A 222 0.17 -6.66 10.73
CA GLU A 222 -0.34 -6.43 9.37
C GLU A 222 0.11 -7.49 8.38
N ILE A 223 1.32 -8.02 8.55
CA ILE A 223 1.84 -9.08 7.70
C ILE A 223 1.00 -10.35 7.88
N ASN A 224 0.63 -10.69 9.11
CA ASN A 224 -0.20 -11.85 9.38
C ASN A 224 -1.67 -11.65 9.01
N ALA A 225 -2.19 -10.42 9.06
CA ALA A 225 -3.48 -10.08 8.49
C ALA A 225 -3.50 -10.21 6.96
N LEU A 226 -2.47 -9.73 6.27
CA LEU A 226 -2.31 -9.88 4.83
C LEU A 226 -2.11 -11.35 4.41
N TRP A 227 -1.33 -12.12 5.18
CA TRP A 227 -1.14 -13.55 4.94
C TRP A 227 -2.45 -14.34 5.00
N TYR A 228 -3.28 -14.07 6.02
CA TYR A 228 -4.61 -14.66 6.10
C TYR A 228 -5.46 -14.31 4.88
N ASN A 229 -5.43 -13.05 4.44
CA ASN A 229 -6.15 -12.61 3.23
C ASN A 229 -5.61 -13.27 1.95
N ALA A 230 -4.30 -13.46 1.85
CA ALA A 230 -3.69 -14.20 0.74
C ALA A 230 -4.21 -15.63 0.66
N LEU A 231 -4.27 -16.34 1.79
CA LEU A 231 -4.80 -17.70 1.85
C LEU A 231 -6.29 -17.78 1.51
N CYS A 232 -7.11 -16.84 2.01
CA CYS A 232 -8.53 -16.77 1.67
C CYS A 232 -8.75 -16.45 0.18
N THR A 233 -7.93 -15.58 -0.40
CA THR A 233 -7.95 -15.28 -1.84
C THR A 233 -7.60 -16.52 -2.65
N MET A 234 -6.58 -17.28 -2.23
CA MET A 234 -6.24 -18.53 -2.89
C MET A 234 -7.33 -19.59 -2.81
N ASP A 235 -7.99 -19.75 -1.65
CA ASP A 235 -9.15 -20.66 -1.48
C ASP A 235 -10.29 -20.25 -2.42
N MET A 236 -10.60 -18.96 -2.51
CA MET A 236 -11.61 -18.43 -3.43
C MET A 236 -11.27 -18.73 -4.90
N LEU A 237 -10.03 -18.46 -5.32
CA LEU A 237 -9.58 -18.69 -6.69
C LEU A 237 -9.56 -20.18 -7.04
N GLN A 238 -9.10 -21.01 -6.13
CA GLN A 238 -9.06 -22.47 -6.27
C GLN A 238 -10.45 -23.04 -6.50
N ALA A 239 -11.42 -22.64 -5.68
CA ALA A 239 -12.82 -23.04 -5.86
C ALA A 239 -13.39 -22.53 -7.20
N LYS A 240 -13.08 -21.29 -7.61
CA LYS A 240 -13.53 -20.72 -8.89
C LYS A 240 -12.94 -21.46 -10.10
N PHE A 241 -11.72 -21.96 -9.99
CA PHE A 241 -11.04 -22.68 -11.07
C PHE A 241 -11.34 -24.17 -11.12
N GLY A 242 -12.17 -24.67 -10.20
CA GLY A 242 -12.64 -26.06 -10.18
C GLY A 242 -11.64 -27.04 -9.54
N ASP A 243 -10.73 -26.54 -8.72
CA ASP A 243 -9.84 -27.36 -7.91
C ASP A 243 -10.52 -27.62 -6.53
N ASN A 244 -10.58 -28.87 -6.10
CA ASN A 244 -11.26 -29.29 -4.87
C ASN A 244 -10.28 -29.52 -3.69
N ASP A 245 -9.03 -29.03 -3.80
CA ASP A 245 -8.08 -29.05 -2.68
C ASP A 245 -8.48 -27.95 -1.67
N ASP A 246 -8.66 -28.30 -0.40
CA ASP A 246 -9.01 -27.38 0.68
C ASP A 246 -7.82 -26.98 1.57
N SER A 247 -6.61 -27.21 1.09
CA SER A 247 -5.35 -26.95 1.85
C SER A 247 -5.19 -25.47 2.25
N TYR A 248 -5.59 -24.54 1.39
CA TYR A 248 -5.54 -23.10 1.72
C TYR A 248 -6.55 -22.74 2.82
N ARG A 249 -7.76 -23.31 2.77
CA ARG A 249 -8.80 -23.12 3.79
C ARG A 249 -8.37 -23.67 5.15
N GLN A 250 -7.78 -24.86 5.16
CA GLN A 250 -7.27 -25.48 6.38
C GLN A 250 -6.15 -24.64 6.99
N LEU A 251 -5.22 -24.15 6.16
CA LEU A 251 -4.14 -23.26 6.63
C LEU A 251 -4.68 -21.90 7.10
N ALA A 252 -5.64 -21.31 6.39
CA ALA A 252 -6.30 -20.09 6.84
C ALA A 252 -6.98 -20.27 8.21
N SER A 253 -7.61 -21.42 8.46
CA SER A 253 -8.19 -21.72 9.79
C SER A 253 -7.11 -21.76 10.87
N LEU A 254 -6.00 -22.43 10.64
CA LEU A 254 -4.86 -22.47 11.57
C LEU A 254 -4.33 -21.05 11.86
N VAL A 255 -4.13 -20.24 10.81
CA VAL A 255 -3.66 -18.86 10.94
C VAL A 255 -4.64 -18.03 11.78
N LYS A 256 -5.96 -18.15 11.53
CA LYS A 256 -6.99 -17.44 12.29
C LYS A 256 -6.97 -17.81 13.78
N ASP A 257 -6.87 -19.09 14.11
CA ASP A 257 -6.81 -19.56 15.49
C ASP A 257 -5.55 -19.06 16.20
N SER A 258 -4.40 -19.16 15.54
CA SER A 258 -3.12 -18.68 16.06
C SER A 258 -3.10 -17.15 16.23
N PHE A 259 -3.63 -16.41 15.27
CA PHE A 259 -3.72 -14.96 15.33
C PHE A 259 -4.54 -14.51 16.54
N ASN A 260 -5.77 -15.04 16.72
CA ASN A 260 -6.62 -14.69 17.84
C ASN A 260 -6.02 -15.04 19.20
N LYS A 261 -5.26 -16.13 19.28
CA LYS A 261 -4.59 -16.57 20.49
C LYS A 261 -3.40 -15.72 20.87
N ARG A 262 -2.64 -15.23 19.88
CA ARG A 262 -1.33 -14.61 20.11
C ARG A 262 -1.35 -13.09 20.04
N PHE A 263 -2.13 -12.50 19.12
CA PHE A 263 -2.06 -11.05 18.91
C PHE A 263 -2.96 -10.23 19.83
N TRP A 264 -4.02 -10.81 20.39
CA TRP A 264 -4.89 -10.04 21.28
C TRP A 264 -4.25 -9.80 22.64
N ASN A 265 -4.08 -8.51 23.00
CA ASN A 265 -3.58 -8.09 24.30
C ASN A 265 -4.72 -7.62 25.20
N GLU A 266 -5.09 -8.45 26.18
CA GLU A 266 -6.18 -8.13 27.13
C GLU A 266 -5.89 -6.91 28.01
N ASN A 267 -4.62 -6.52 28.20
CA ASN A 267 -4.25 -5.38 29.03
C ASN A 267 -4.50 -4.04 28.32
N THR A 268 -4.28 -3.98 27.00
CA THR A 268 -4.43 -2.75 26.19
C THR A 268 -5.76 -2.70 25.45
N GLY A 269 -6.46 -3.84 25.29
CA GLY A 269 -7.65 -3.96 24.45
C GLY A 269 -7.35 -3.77 22.96
N CYS A 270 -6.12 -4.03 22.55
CA CYS A 270 -5.62 -3.91 21.17
C CYS A 270 -4.84 -5.16 20.76
N LEU A 271 -4.27 -5.14 19.56
CA LEU A 271 -3.33 -6.15 19.11
C LEU A 271 -1.90 -5.76 19.44
N TYR A 272 -1.06 -6.75 19.81
CA TYR A 272 0.39 -6.59 19.74
C TYR A 272 0.81 -6.18 18.33
N ASP A 273 1.76 -5.26 18.22
CA ASP A 273 2.32 -4.86 16.90
C ASP A 273 3.19 -5.97 16.30
N VAL A 274 3.98 -6.63 17.15
CA VAL A 274 4.78 -7.81 16.80
C VAL A 274 4.68 -8.85 17.90
N VAL A 275 4.32 -10.08 17.60
CA VAL A 275 4.44 -11.22 18.52
C VAL A 275 5.77 -11.93 18.28
N ASP A 276 6.23 -12.71 19.27
CA ASP A 276 7.58 -13.24 19.52
C ASP A 276 8.52 -12.24 20.18
N GLU A 277 8.36 -10.95 19.96
CA GLU A 277 9.06 -9.87 20.68
C GLU A 277 8.17 -9.20 21.75
N ASP A 278 6.89 -9.62 21.84
CA ASP A 278 5.87 -9.09 22.76
C ASP A 278 5.74 -7.54 22.71
N ASP A 279 5.87 -6.97 21.49
CA ASP A 279 5.75 -5.52 21.27
C ASP A 279 4.27 -5.10 21.36
N ASP A 280 3.88 -4.54 22.50
CA ASP A 280 2.53 -4.05 22.80
C ASP A 280 2.33 -2.58 22.42
N THR A 281 3.24 -2.01 21.66
CA THR A 281 3.20 -0.62 21.19
C THR A 281 1.95 -0.38 20.37
N ILE A 282 1.19 0.66 20.69
CA ILE A 282 0.02 1.07 19.90
C ILE A 282 0.48 1.74 18.62
N ARG A 283 0.37 1.01 17.52
CA ARG A 283 0.69 1.45 16.15
C ARG A 283 -0.49 1.26 15.22
N PRO A 284 -0.53 1.94 14.07
CA PRO A 284 -1.66 1.88 13.13
C PRO A 284 -1.79 0.55 12.40
N ASN A 285 -0.75 -0.29 12.41
CA ASN A 285 -0.67 -1.56 11.66
C ASN A 285 -1.84 -2.50 11.93
N GLN A 286 -2.34 -2.53 13.15
CA GLN A 286 -3.49 -3.35 13.56
C GLN A 286 -4.78 -3.03 12.80
N ILE A 287 -4.90 -1.85 12.16
CA ILE A 287 -6.10 -1.49 11.41
C ILE A 287 -6.35 -2.43 10.22
N TYR A 288 -5.31 -3.03 9.68
CA TYR A 288 -5.41 -3.99 8.59
C TYR A 288 -6.08 -5.31 8.99
N ALA A 289 -6.01 -5.69 10.28
CA ALA A 289 -6.76 -6.84 10.78
C ALA A 289 -8.29 -6.62 10.73
N VAL A 290 -8.73 -5.36 10.60
CA VAL A 290 -10.15 -4.97 10.51
C VAL A 290 -10.55 -4.58 9.09
N SER A 291 -9.71 -3.83 8.38
CA SER A 291 -10.06 -3.22 7.09
C SER A 291 -9.97 -4.16 5.89
N LEU A 292 -9.14 -5.19 5.96
CA LEU A 292 -8.97 -6.14 4.86
C LEU A 292 -10.25 -6.95 4.59
N PRO A 293 -10.44 -7.48 3.36
CA PRO A 293 -11.66 -8.19 2.96
C PRO A 293 -12.05 -9.36 3.87
N PHE A 294 -11.05 -10.15 4.28
CA PHE A 294 -11.26 -11.29 5.17
C PHE A 294 -10.67 -10.98 6.53
N THR A 295 -11.50 -11.06 7.59
CA THR A 295 -11.08 -10.73 8.95
C THR A 295 -11.13 -11.94 9.88
N MET A 296 -10.25 -11.92 10.86
CA MET A 296 -10.08 -13.02 11.81
C MET A 296 -10.77 -12.77 13.14
N LEU A 297 -10.97 -11.50 13.50
CA LEU A 297 -11.44 -11.05 14.80
C LEU A 297 -12.96 -11.10 14.92
N ASP A 298 -13.46 -11.13 16.15
CA ASP A 298 -14.85 -10.85 16.46
C ASP A 298 -15.18 -9.35 16.40
N LYS A 299 -16.47 -9.01 16.39
CA LYS A 299 -16.94 -7.62 16.21
C LYS A 299 -16.53 -6.69 17.37
N GLU A 300 -16.48 -7.22 18.57
CA GLU A 300 -16.12 -6.48 19.77
C GLU A 300 -14.65 -6.05 19.72
N ARG A 301 -13.76 -6.96 19.33
CA ARG A 301 -12.34 -6.70 19.13
C ARG A 301 -12.07 -5.76 17.94
N GLU A 302 -12.76 -5.97 16.81
CA GLU A 302 -12.71 -5.06 15.66
C GLU A 302 -13.07 -3.62 16.08
N LYS A 303 -14.16 -3.46 16.86
CA LYS A 303 -14.60 -2.14 17.34
C LYS A 303 -13.58 -1.51 18.29
N ALA A 304 -13.03 -2.27 19.23
CA ALA A 304 -12.03 -1.78 20.19
C ALA A 304 -10.77 -1.26 19.46
N ILE A 305 -10.29 -1.99 18.44
CA ILE A 305 -9.16 -1.54 17.61
C ILE A 305 -9.45 -0.22 16.92
N VAL A 306 -10.61 -0.10 16.26
CA VAL A 306 -10.98 1.13 15.55
C VAL A 306 -11.12 2.31 16.50
N ASP A 307 -11.69 2.10 17.68
CA ASP A 307 -11.84 3.15 18.70
C ASP A 307 -10.48 3.60 19.23
N THR A 308 -9.57 2.67 19.50
CA THR A 308 -8.19 2.99 19.93
C THR A 308 -7.42 3.75 18.85
N VAL A 309 -7.50 3.32 17.60
CA VAL A 309 -6.84 4.01 16.48
C VAL A 309 -7.43 5.41 16.29
N MET A 310 -8.74 5.58 16.44
CA MET A 310 -9.40 6.89 16.39
C MET A 310 -8.89 7.81 17.50
N ASP A 311 -8.84 7.32 18.72
CA ASP A 311 -8.48 8.13 19.91
C ASP A 311 -6.99 8.50 19.93
N LYS A 312 -6.12 7.56 19.64
CA LYS A 312 -4.66 7.70 19.82
C LYS A 312 -3.93 8.16 18.56
N LEU A 313 -4.36 7.69 17.38
CA LEU A 313 -3.53 7.79 16.19
C LEU A 313 -4.10 8.71 15.09
N TYR A 314 -5.41 8.91 15.02
CA TYR A 314 -6.00 9.73 13.96
C TYR A 314 -5.72 11.23 14.17
N VAL A 315 -5.24 11.91 13.11
CA VAL A 315 -4.89 13.34 13.12
C VAL A 315 -5.49 14.10 11.92
N GLY A 316 -6.51 13.56 11.31
CA GLY A 316 -7.19 14.19 10.16
C GLY A 316 -6.59 13.81 8.82
N CYS A 317 -5.32 14.11 8.56
CA CYS A 317 -4.66 13.78 7.28
C CYS A 317 -4.04 12.39 7.24
N GLY A 318 -4.10 11.63 8.32
CA GLY A 318 -3.49 10.31 8.41
C GLY A 318 -3.56 9.72 9.82
N LEU A 319 -2.84 8.63 10.02
CA LEU A 319 -2.65 8.00 11.33
C LEU A 319 -1.22 8.16 11.79
N ARG A 320 -1.02 8.56 13.05
CA ARG A 320 0.30 8.53 13.70
C ARG A 320 0.90 7.13 13.62
N SER A 321 2.18 7.06 13.36
CA SER A 321 2.92 5.79 13.32
C SER A 321 3.20 5.21 14.71
N LEU A 322 3.00 6.02 15.78
CA LEU A 322 3.22 5.64 17.17
C LEU A 322 2.27 6.44 18.08
N ASP A 323 1.79 5.79 19.15
CA ASP A 323 1.02 6.42 20.22
C ASP A 323 1.79 7.62 20.81
N PRO A 324 1.17 8.80 20.97
CA PRO A 324 1.82 9.98 21.55
C PRO A 324 2.26 9.81 23.00
N ASP A 325 1.70 8.84 23.75
CA ASP A 325 2.10 8.54 25.12
C ASP A 325 3.35 7.64 25.21
N HIS A 326 3.85 7.13 24.07
CA HIS A 326 5.03 6.28 24.08
C HIS A 326 6.32 7.09 24.27
N LYS A 327 7.28 6.53 25.04
CA LYS A 327 8.57 7.19 25.38
C LYS A 327 9.42 7.60 24.16
N ASP A 328 9.30 6.87 23.05
CA ASP A 328 10.04 7.10 21.81
C ASP A 328 9.22 7.90 20.77
N TYR A 329 8.18 8.61 21.21
CA TYR A 329 7.37 9.44 20.33
C TYR A 329 8.12 10.66 19.82
N HIS A 330 8.26 10.77 18.49
CA HIS A 330 8.94 11.86 17.77
C HIS A 330 8.04 12.38 16.64
N PRO A 331 7.13 13.32 16.95
CA PRO A 331 6.06 13.69 16.01
C PRO A 331 6.48 14.60 14.86
N ILE A 332 7.62 15.30 14.96
CA ILE A 332 8.00 16.37 14.04
C ILE A 332 9.13 15.93 13.10
N TYR A 333 8.83 15.87 11.80
CA TYR A 333 9.79 15.49 10.76
C TYR A 333 10.59 16.69 10.26
N ILE A 334 11.61 17.11 11.04
CA ILE A 334 12.44 18.30 10.74
C ILE A 334 13.88 18.13 11.21
N GLY A 335 14.78 18.87 10.58
CA GLY A 335 16.18 18.97 11.01
C GLY A 335 17.13 18.09 10.19
N SER A 336 18.18 17.56 10.82
CA SER A 336 19.18 16.69 10.16
C SER A 336 18.53 15.38 9.69
N LEU A 337 19.19 14.70 8.74
CA LEU A 337 18.75 13.38 8.25
C LEU A 337 18.46 12.43 9.42
N SER A 338 19.40 12.29 10.34
CA SER A 338 19.24 11.40 11.51
C SER A 338 18.02 11.75 12.37
N LYS A 339 17.69 13.05 12.55
CA LYS A 339 16.50 13.44 13.31
C LYS A 339 15.21 13.11 12.56
N ARG A 340 15.22 13.30 11.24
CA ARG A 340 14.08 12.95 10.38
C ARG A 340 13.87 11.44 10.34
N ASP A 341 14.95 10.67 10.16
CA ASP A 341 14.90 9.21 10.15
C ASP A 341 14.38 8.66 11.49
N HIS A 342 14.71 9.28 12.60
CA HIS A 342 14.18 8.91 13.91
C HIS A 342 12.67 9.17 14.03
N ALA A 343 12.16 10.26 13.43
CA ALA A 343 10.74 10.60 13.49
C ALA A 343 9.88 9.80 12.49
N TYR A 344 10.46 9.29 11.40
CA TYR A 344 9.75 8.83 10.21
C TYR A 344 8.69 7.75 10.50
N HIS A 345 9.00 6.81 11.41
CA HIS A 345 8.05 5.78 11.86
C HIS A 345 7.83 5.79 13.39
N GLN A 346 8.16 6.92 14.04
CA GLN A 346 8.09 7.05 15.50
C GLN A 346 7.23 8.25 15.93
N GLY A 347 6.17 8.55 15.19
CA GLY A 347 5.24 9.59 15.59
C GLY A 347 4.68 10.44 14.45
N THR A 348 5.34 10.52 13.30
CA THR A 348 4.75 11.15 12.10
C THR A 348 3.45 10.45 11.71
N ALA A 349 2.52 11.19 11.13
CA ALA A 349 1.28 10.64 10.61
C ALA A 349 1.40 10.31 9.12
N TRP A 350 0.79 9.20 8.71
CA TRP A 350 0.88 8.65 7.36
C TRP A 350 -0.47 8.66 6.67
N GLY A 351 -0.52 9.32 5.51
CA GLY A 351 -1.75 9.51 4.74
C GLY A 351 -2.31 8.20 4.17
N PHE A 352 -1.46 7.28 3.73
CA PHE A 352 -1.89 6.02 3.09
C PHE A 352 -2.75 5.12 3.99
N LEU A 353 -2.61 5.24 5.29
CA LEU A 353 -3.38 4.46 6.27
C LEU A 353 -4.83 4.94 6.39
N LEU A 354 -5.13 6.15 5.91
CA LEU A 354 -6.46 6.77 6.10
C LEU A 354 -7.56 5.98 5.39
N GLY A 355 -7.30 5.48 4.18
CA GLY A 355 -8.28 4.67 3.44
C GLY A 355 -8.66 3.39 4.18
N ALA A 356 -7.66 2.68 4.72
CA ALA A 356 -7.89 1.49 5.54
C ALA A 356 -8.67 1.84 6.82
N PHE A 357 -8.31 2.92 7.49
CA PHE A 357 -8.99 3.40 8.70
C PHE A 357 -10.47 3.75 8.43
N ILE A 358 -10.77 4.51 7.38
CA ILE A 358 -12.15 4.87 7.02
C ILE A 358 -12.98 3.61 6.69
N SER A 359 -12.39 2.67 5.95
CA SER A 359 -13.05 1.40 5.64
C SER A 359 -13.37 0.60 6.91
N ALA A 360 -12.41 0.50 7.85
CA ALA A 360 -12.62 -0.14 9.13
C ALA A 360 -13.67 0.59 9.99
N TYR A 361 -13.62 1.94 10.02
CA TYR A 361 -14.59 2.76 10.73
C TYR A 361 -16.02 2.52 10.24
N VAL A 362 -16.24 2.51 8.92
CA VAL A 362 -17.56 2.25 8.33
C VAL A 362 -18.01 0.82 8.63
N LYS A 363 -17.11 -0.16 8.55
CA LYS A 363 -17.41 -1.55 8.84
C LYS A 363 -17.93 -1.75 10.26
N VAL A 364 -17.22 -1.24 11.28
CA VAL A 364 -17.59 -1.48 12.69
C VAL A 364 -18.78 -0.66 13.16
N ASN A 365 -19.04 0.51 12.54
CA ASN A 365 -20.19 1.36 12.87
C ASN A 365 -21.42 1.10 11.97
N GLY A 366 -21.29 0.17 10.99
CA GLY A 366 -22.35 -0.23 10.06
C GLY A 366 -22.50 0.72 8.86
N HIS A 367 -22.99 0.18 7.76
CA HIS A 367 -23.20 0.88 6.48
C HIS A 367 -24.49 1.71 6.50
N THR A 368 -24.55 2.75 7.33
CA THR A 368 -25.70 3.66 7.44
C THR A 368 -25.37 5.04 6.86
N LYS A 369 -26.44 5.84 6.54
CA LYS A 369 -26.24 7.23 6.12
C LYS A 369 -25.52 8.08 7.18
N ALA A 370 -25.81 7.84 8.47
CA ALA A 370 -25.16 8.54 9.57
C ALA A 370 -23.66 8.22 9.60
N THR A 371 -23.29 6.95 9.49
CA THR A 371 -21.89 6.52 9.43
C THR A 371 -21.18 7.12 8.21
N ALA A 372 -21.83 7.14 7.04
CA ALA A 372 -21.26 7.73 5.83
C ALA A 372 -20.97 9.23 6.01
N VAL A 373 -21.90 9.99 6.62
CA VAL A 373 -21.68 11.42 6.92
C VAL A 373 -20.54 11.63 7.91
N CYS A 374 -20.41 10.78 8.93
CA CYS A 374 -19.28 10.86 9.86
C CYS A 374 -17.95 10.53 9.16
N ALA A 375 -17.91 9.46 8.36
CA ALA A 375 -16.73 9.07 7.60
C ALA A 375 -16.30 10.15 6.59
N ASP A 376 -17.26 10.79 5.93
CA ASP A 376 -17.01 11.91 5.01
C ASP A 376 -16.35 13.10 5.72
N LYS A 377 -16.81 13.45 6.92
CA LYS A 377 -16.21 14.52 7.75
C LYS A 377 -14.78 14.20 8.21
N LEU A 378 -14.43 12.93 8.38
CA LEU A 378 -13.06 12.53 8.69
C LEU A 378 -12.09 12.85 7.54
N LEU A 379 -12.59 13.11 6.34
CA LEU A 379 -11.80 13.48 5.17
C LEU A 379 -11.66 15.00 4.97
N ASP A 380 -12.33 15.84 5.78
CA ASP A 380 -12.26 17.30 5.65
C ASP A 380 -10.83 17.86 5.72
N PRO A 381 -9.94 17.38 6.61
CA PRO A 381 -8.55 17.85 6.63
C PRO A 381 -7.77 17.52 5.34
N VAL A 382 -8.09 16.42 4.70
CA VAL A 382 -7.47 16.05 3.39
C VAL A 382 -8.00 16.96 2.28
N ARG A 383 -9.29 17.32 2.30
CA ARG A 383 -9.86 18.31 1.35
C ARG A 383 -9.15 19.65 1.45
N GLU A 384 -8.90 20.10 2.67
CA GLU A 384 -8.16 21.34 2.92
C GLU A 384 -6.70 21.22 2.47
N HIS A 385 -6.05 20.10 2.76
CA HIS A 385 -4.67 19.84 2.36
C HIS A 385 -4.47 19.91 0.84
N LEU A 386 -5.38 19.34 0.05
CA LEU A 386 -5.33 19.40 -1.42
C LEU A 386 -5.37 20.82 -1.99
N LEU A 387 -5.88 21.78 -1.24
CA LEU A 387 -5.97 23.19 -1.66
C LEU A 387 -4.77 24.03 -1.21
N ASN A 388 -4.17 23.67 -0.08
CA ASN A 388 -3.18 24.50 0.62
C ASN A 388 -1.74 24.00 0.47
N ASN A 389 -1.58 22.69 0.24
CA ASN A 389 -0.27 22.07 0.07
C ASN A 389 -0.25 21.25 -1.22
N CYS A 390 0.93 21.12 -1.84
CA CYS A 390 1.17 20.22 -2.98
C CYS A 390 0.17 20.33 -4.15
N ILE A 391 -0.59 21.35 -4.20
CA ILE A 391 -1.64 21.74 -5.15
C ILE A 391 -2.26 20.53 -5.90
N GLY A 392 -3.29 19.95 -5.28
CA GLY A 392 -4.02 18.82 -5.86
C GLY A 392 -3.39 17.44 -5.61
N SER A 393 -2.39 17.35 -4.73
CA SER A 393 -1.76 16.09 -4.33
C SER A 393 -1.72 15.96 -2.81
N ILE A 394 -1.39 14.76 -2.32
CA ILE A 394 -1.28 14.47 -0.88
C ILE A 394 0.18 14.20 -0.55
N CYS A 395 0.69 14.83 0.52
CA CYS A 395 2.01 14.56 1.05
C CYS A 395 2.12 13.12 1.56
N GLU A 396 3.32 12.59 1.52
CA GLU A 396 3.65 11.26 2.04
C GLU A 396 3.33 11.12 3.53
N ILE A 397 3.81 12.08 4.31
CA ILE A 397 3.67 12.12 5.77
C ILE A 397 3.25 13.51 6.25
N PHE A 398 2.82 13.56 7.51
CA PHE A 398 2.48 14.78 8.23
C PHE A 398 3.16 14.78 9.60
N ASP A 399 3.45 15.97 10.15
CA ASP A 399 3.84 16.06 11.55
C ASP A 399 2.73 15.44 12.43
N GLY A 400 3.11 14.59 13.39
CA GLY A 400 2.16 13.91 14.28
C GLY A 400 1.46 14.84 15.25
N ASP A 401 2.06 16.02 15.56
CA ASP A 401 1.48 17.06 16.38
C ASP A 401 0.99 18.26 15.54
N ALA A 402 0.01 18.97 16.09
CA ALA A 402 -0.54 20.18 15.44
C ALA A 402 0.57 21.21 15.14
N PRO A 403 0.50 21.89 13.99
CA PRO A 403 -0.59 21.97 13.03
C PRO A 403 -0.60 20.88 11.94
N HIS A 404 0.08 19.76 12.13
CA HIS A 404 0.14 18.61 11.21
C HIS A 404 0.64 19.00 9.80
N ASN A 405 1.77 19.70 9.74
CA ASN A 405 2.35 20.12 8.46
C ASN A 405 2.69 18.91 7.57
N GLY A 406 2.38 19.02 6.27
CA GLY A 406 2.80 18.04 5.28
C GLY A 406 4.32 17.99 5.13
N ARG A 407 4.89 16.78 5.02
CA ARG A 407 6.31 16.48 4.95
C ARG A 407 6.57 15.34 3.94
N GLY A 408 7.84 14.98 3.81
CA GLY A 408 8.26 13.90 2.92
C GLY A 408 8.07 14.25 1.45
N CYS A 409 7.71 13.27 0.64
CA CYS A 409 7.36 13.47 -0.76
C CYS A 409 6.07 14.30 -0.86
N TYR A 410 6.05 15.29 -1.74
CA TYR A 410 4.90 16.23 -1.81
C TYR A 410 3.71 15.68 -2.60
N ALA A 411 3.92 14.63 -3.38
CA ALA A 411 2.86 13.97 -4.13
C ALA A 411 3.09 12.46 -4.06
N GLN A 412 2.37 11.78 -3.20
CA GLN A 412 2.51 10.35 -2.94
C GLN A 412 1.33 9.58 -3.51
N ALA A 413 1.61 8.44 -4.17
CA ALA A 413 0.59 7.61 -4.83
C ALA A 413 -0.32 6.90 -3.83
N TRP A 414 0.22 6.39 -2.77
CA TRP A 414 -0.53 5.67 -1.75
C TRP A 414 -1.15 6.61 -0.74
#